data_73a53f2ab92d9041a23ab7366fae7e44
#
_entry.id   73a53f2ab92d9041a23ab7366fae7e44
#
_cell.length_a   1.000
_cell.length_b   1.000
_cell.length_c   1.000
_cell.angle_alpha   90.00
_cell.angle_beta   90.00
_cell.angle_gamma   90.00
#
_symmetry.space_group_name_H-M   'P 1'
#
loop_
_entity.id
_entity.type
_entity.pdbx_description
1 polymer ?
#
loop_
_entity_poly.entity_id
_entity_poly.type
_entity_poly.pdbx_seq_one_letter_code
_entity_poly.pdbx_strand_id
1 'polypeptide(L)'
;MMKTKVKPTPQRNAFALISIALLLLILFSLRYFYLDTHGAPKEIINYVTASTVLVEDVQAAADALVPAKNSYPDLSVPTYVNEQDGVYFLVDCYHDQIIYHDNLTDPLTDWSVLTNDMSKGHVIVSDGTVYLADDTENNRVLVFEKAGDKFVETQVFENIGNRPHYIQYEESSGTFYVWSSMSGELYCFQHTRTDSRMYLTEIRRIDALDGVYVRSFTIRGSSIYFVSGQSQIIQADLKTLEIKKTYPVPDALAGMIQLLPVPGGYLITVSTDNTGDQSYATILYCEKLSDLGETDDTGKIVGRYEDVYSYFVGGGTPYYITRLGDTYYMTEHRIPGHSVWSFQFSNKQITNVQAVY
;
A
#
# COMPACT_ATOMS: atom_id res chain seq x y z
N MET A 1 -40.25 12.91 -62.22
CA MET A 1 -40.22 14.02 -61.23
C MET A 1 -39.00 13.79 -60.32
N MET A 2 -37.87 14.42 -60.64
CA MET A 2 -36.62 14.32 -59.89
C MET A 2 -36.69 15.22 -58.64
N LYS A 3 -36.61 14.68 -57.46
CA LYS A 3 -36.46 15.44 -56.20
C LYS A 3 -35.02 15.89 -56.11
N THR A 4 -34.75 17.16 -56.32
CA THR A 4 -33.47 17.79 -56.08
C THR A 4 -33.17 17.80 -54.56
N LYS A 5 -32.14 17.05 -54.12
CA LYS A 5 -31.59 17.15 -52.76
C LYS A 5 -30.90 18.51 -52.65
N VAL A 6 -31.48 19.43 -51.89
CA VAL A 6 -30.87 20.67 -51.52
C VAL A 6 -29.69 20.36 -50.57
N LYS A 7 -28.45 20.63 -50.99
CA LYS A 7 -27.26 20.56 -50.12
C LYS A 7 -27.38 21.64 -49.03
N PRO A 8 -27.14 21.29 -47.75
CA PRO A 8 -27.17 22.29 -46.68
C PRO A 8 -26.06 23.30 -46.89
N THR A 9 -26.40 24.58 -46.81
CA THR A 9 -25.45 25.68 -46.95
C THR A 9 -24.54 25.75 -45.73
N PRO A 10 -23.25 26.22 -45.84
CA PRO A 10 -22.30 26.31 -44.71
C PRO A 10 -22.86 27.10 -43.53
N GLN A 11 -23.69 28.10 -43.76
CA GLN A 11 -24.36 28.89 -42.74
C GLN A 11 -25.34 28.07 -41.87
N ARG A 12 -26.10 27.13 -42.45
CA ARG A 12 -27.01 26.25 -41.67
C ARG A 12 -26.25 25.30 -40.73
N ASN A 13 -25.08 24.86 -41.16
CA ASN A 13 -24.24 24.00 -40.32
C ASN A 13 -23.60 24.78 -39.17
N ALA A 14 -23.19 26.02 -39.40
CA ALA A 14 -22.66 26.90 -38.36
C ALA A 14 -23.72 27.26 -37.32
N PHE A 15 -24.96 27.57 -37.75
CA PHE A 15 -26.07 27.78 -36.79
C PHE A 15 -26.40 26.52 -35.96
N ALA A 16 -26.40 25.36 -36.58
CA ALA A 16 -26.64 24.10 -35.87
C ALA A 16 -25.55 23.82 -34.83
N LEU A 17 -24.28 24.02 -35.15
CA LEU A 17 -23.15 23.88 -34.24
C LEU A 17 -23.20 24.86 -33.08
N ILE A 18 -23.54 26.12 -33.34
CA ILE A 18 -23.69 27.14 -32.29
C ILE A 18 -24.86 26.80 -31.38
N SER A 19 -25.98 26.32 -31.92
CA SER A 19 -27.14 25.90 -31.13
C SER A 19 -26.83 24.68 -30.24
N ILE A 20 -26.06 23.71 -30.74
CA ILE A 20 -25.61 22.55 -29.95
C ILE A 20 -24.67 23.01 -28.84
N ALA A 21 -23.70 23.87 -29.13
CA ALA A 21 -22.76 24.40 -28.14
C ALA A 21 -23.50 25.16 -27.02
N LEU A 22 -24.47 26.01 -27.39
CA LEU A 22 -25.31 26.74 -26.46
C LEU A 22 -26.17 25.79 -25.57
N LEU A 23 -26.73 24.74 -26.16
CA LEU A 23 -27.50 23.76 -25.45
C LEU A 23 -26.62 23.00 -24.44
N LEU A 24 -25.40 22.58 -24.83
CA LEU A 24 -24.45 21.95 -23.97
C LEU A 24 -24.00 22.87 -22.81
N LEU A 25 -23.79 24.16 -23.10
CA LEU A 25 -23.46 25.16 -22.09
C LEU A 25 -24.61 25.37 -21.08
N ILE A 26 -25.86 25.40 -21.55
CA ILE A 26 -27.04 25.50 -20.70
C ILE A 26 -27.19 24.24 -19.85
N LEU A 27 -27.03 23.04 -20.41
CA LEU A 27 -27.11 21.78 -19.68
C LEU A 27 -26.00 21.69 -18.63
N PHE A 28 -24.78 22.13 -18.98
CA PHE A 28 -23.66 22.16 -18.04
C PHE A 28 -23.93 23.16 -16.90
N SER A 29 -24.42 24.37 -17.23
CA SER A 29 -24.76 25.38 -16.21
C SER A 29 -25.91 24.95 -15.33
N LEU A 30 -26.95 24.30 -15.87
CA LEU A 30 -28.05 23.75 -15.11
C LEU A 30 -27.59 22.62 -14.17
N ARG A 31 -26.70 21.73 -14.68
CA ARG A 31 -26.13 20.67 -13.86
C ARG A 31 -25.25 21.25 -12.75
N TYR A 32 -24.41 22.25 -13.07
CA TYR A 32 -23.57 22.91 -12.07
C TYR A 32 -24.43 23.61 -11.01
N PHE A 33 -25.42 24.37 -11.42
CA PHE A 33 -26.36 25.03 -10.50
C PHE A 33 -27.16 24.04 -9.67
N TYR A 34 -27.63 22.93 -10.26
CA TYR A 34 -28.32 21.87 -9.54
C TYR A 34 -27.42 21.21 -8.48
N LEU A 35 -26.16 20.91 -8.81
CA LEU A 35 -25.20 20.34 -7.86
C LEU A 35 -24.82 21.34 -6.76
N ASP A 36 -24.72 22.63 -7.09
CA ASP A 36 -24.41 23.68 -6.11
C ASP A 36 -25.56 23.90 -5.12
N THR A 37 -26.81 23.75 -5.58
CA THR A 37 -28.00 23.97 -4.74
C THR A 37 -28.51 22.72 -4.02
N HIS A 38 -28.24 21.52 -4.55
CA HIS A 38 -28.78 20.24 -4.01
C HIS A 38 -27.68 19.30 -3.53
N GLY A 39 -26.41 19.66 -3.72
CA GLY A 39 -25.27 18.79 -3.47
C GLY A 39 -25.13 17.66 -4.53
N ALA A 40 -23.98 17.05 -4.59
CA ALA A 40 -23.80 15.83 -5.39
C ALA A 40 -24.67 14.69 -4.81
N PRO A 41 -25.26 13.83 -5.66
CA PRO A 41 -25.95 12.65 -5.16
C PRO A 41 -24.98 11.87 -4.26
N LYS A 42 -25.45 11.52 -3.05
CA LYS A 42 -24.66 10.67 -2.16
C LYS A 42 -24.41 9.34 -2.86
N GLU A 43 -23.15 9.01 -3.02
CA GLU A 43 -22.74 7.70 -3.49
C GLU A 43 -23.11 6.66 -2.42
N ILE A 44 -23.69 5.54 -2.83
CA ILE A 44 -24.08 4.48 -1.90
C ILE A 44 -23.08 3.35 -2.06
N ILE A 45 -22.38 3.03 -0.98
CA ILE A 45 -21.49 1.87 -0.91
C ILE A 45 -22.22 0.75 -0.16
N ASN A 46 -22.29 -0.42 -0.77
CA ASN A 46 -22.65 -1.63 -0.06
C ASN A 46 -21.47 -2.08 0.78
N TYR A 47 -21.66 -2.36 2.04
CA TYR A 47 -20.61 -2.76 2.97
C TYR A 47 -20.94 -4.08 3.68
N VAL A 48 -19.89 -4.82 4.07
CA VAL A 48 -20.00 -6.10 4.76
C VAL A 48 -20.23 -5.88 6.25
N THR A 49 -19.48 -4.95 6.83
CA THR A 49 -19.60 -4.58 8.26
C THR A 49 -19.30 -3.10 8.45
N ALA A 50 -19.87 -2.52 9.48
CA ALA A 50 -19.60 -1.16 9.87
C ALA A 50 -18.35 -1.08 10.76
N SER A 51 -17.63 0.03 10.66
CA SER A 51 -16.60 0.41 11.62
C SER A 51 -17.23 0.93 12.91
N THR A 52 -16.43 0.95 13.97
CA THR A 52 -16.68 1.84 15.10
C THR A 52 -16.24 3.24 14.70
N VAL A 53 -17.16 4.19 14.69
CA VAL A 53 -16.86 5.61 14.45
C VAL A 53 -16.44 6.24 15.77
N LEU A 54 -15.23 6.76 15.81
CA LEU A 54 -14.66 7.39 17.01
C LEU A 54 -14.96 8.89 17.05
N VAL A 55 -14.97 9.53 15.87
CA VAL A 55 -15.09 10.97 15.70
C VAL A 55 -16.03 11.27 14.54
N GLU A 56 -17.02 12.14 14.76
CA GLU A 56 -17.93 12.63 13.72
C GLU A 56 -17.49 14.01 13.17
N ASP A 57 -16.88 14.87 14.01
CA ASP A 57 -16.36 16.18 13.62
C ASP A 57 -14.82 16.17 13.71
N VAL A 58 -14.20 15.87 12.60
CA VAL A 58 -12.75 15.74 12.49
C VAL A 58 -12.03 17.07 12.78
N GLN A 59 -12.61 18.19 12.36
CA GLN A 59 -12.00 19.50 12.59
C GLN A 59 -12.03 19.86 14.09
N ALA A 60 -13.16 19.66 14.75
CA ALA A 60 -13.28 19.92 16.20
C ALA A 60 -12.34 19.01 17.00
N ALA A 61 -12.19 17.75 16.61
CA ALA A 61 -11.26 16.83 17.25
C ALA A 61 -9.80 17.26 17.02
N ALA A 62 -9.44 17.67 15.80
CA ALA A 62 -8.11 18.17 15.50
C ALA A 62 -7.77 19.46 16.27
N ASP A 63 -8.74 20.39 16.42
CA ASP A 63 -8.55 21.62 17.17
C ASP A 63 -8.22 21.34 18.66
N ALA A 64 -8.84 20.30 19.21
CA ALA A 64 -8.60 19.85 20.58
C ALA A 64 -7.32 18.99 20.74
N LEU A 65 -6.84 18.36 19.66
CA LEU A 65 -5.71 17.45 19.70
C LEU A 65 -4.39 18.22 19.90
N VAL A 66 -3.55 17.77 20.82
CA VAL A 66 -2.16 18.14 20.94
C VAL A 66 -1.34 16.88 20.68
N PRO A 67 -0.73 16.73 19.49
CA PRO A 67 0.07 15.54 19.17
C PRO A 67 1.22 15.37 20.15
N ALA A 68 1.37 14.16 20.69
CA ALA A 68 2.52 13.83 21.51
C ALA A 68 3.81 13.81 20.66
N LYS A 69 4.93 14.16 21.25
CA LYS A 69 6.24 13.98 20.62
C LYS A 69 6.74 12.56 20.85
N ASN A 70 7.43 12.03 19.84
CA ASN A 70 8.10 10.75 19.99
C ASN A 70 9.17 10.82 21.10
N SER A 71 9.12 9.86 22.01
CA SER A 71 10.03 9.79 23.15
C SER A 71 11.27 8.93 22.90
N TYR A 72 11.32 8.20 21.78
CA TYR A 72 12.40 7.28 21.46
C TYR A 72 13.43 7.94 20.53
N PRO A 73 14.72 7.95 20.91
CA PRO A 73 15.79 8.47 20.06
C PRO A 73 16.15 7.54 18.91
N ASP A 74 15.78 6.26 19.01
CA ASP A 74 16.08 5.21 18.04
C ASP A 74 14.79 4.48 17.65
N LEU A 75 14.78 3.86 16.45
CA LEU A 75 13.70 3.01 15.97
C LEU A 75 13.87 1.56 16.48
N SER A 76 12.77 0.90 16.78
CA SER A 76 12.77 -0.51 17.18
C SER A 76 11.96 -1.37 16.18
N VAL A 77 12.67 -2.07 15.31
CA VAL A 77 12.11 -2.86 14.21
C VAL A 77 11.18 -2.00 13.33
N PRO A 78 11.71 -0.93 12.69
CA PRO A 78 10.89 -0.18 11.75
C PRO A 78 10.50 -1.07 10.58
N THR A 79 9.24 -0.98 10.17
CA THR A 79 8.72 -1.82 9.09
C THR A 79 8.40 -1.04 7.82
N TYR A 80 8.00 0.23 7.93
CA TYR A 80 7.55 0.98 6.77
C TYR A 80 7.91 2.45 6.82
N VAL A 81 8.27 2.99 5.66
CA VAL A 81 8.39 4.43 5.41
C VAL A 81 7.37 4.78 4.34
N ASN A 82 6.56 5.80 4.56
CA ASN A 82 5.66 6.35 3.56
C ASN A 82 5.78 7.87 3.51
N GLU A 83 5.33 8.46 2.42
CA GLU A 83 5.18 9.91 2.28
C GLU A 83 3.86 10.20 1.60
N GLN A 84 3.12 11.14 2.14
CA GLN A 84 1.89 11.64 1.53
C GLN A 84 1.79 13.15 1.77
N ASP A 85 1.68 13.93 0.67
CA ASP A 85 1.51 15.38 0.69
C ASP A 85 2.57 16.11 1.54
N GLY A 86 3.84 15.70 1.40
CA GLY A 86 4.98 16.28 2.10
C GLY A 86 5.11 15.87 3.56
N VAL A 87 4.35 14.88 4.02
CA VAL A 87 4.45 14.32 5.37
C VAL A 87 4.96 12.89 5.29
N TYR A 88 6.06 12.62 5.97
CA TYR A 88 6.63 11.29 6.13
C TYR A 88 6.00 10.56 7.32
N PHE A 89 5.82 9.26 7.17
CA PHE A 89 5.35 8.35 8.20
C PHE A 89 6.37 7.23 8.38
N LEU A 90 6.68 6.91 9.64
CA LEU A 90 7.48 5.76 10.02
C LEU A 90 6.64 4.85 10.91
N VAL A 91 6.55 3.58 10.54
CA VAL A 91 5.95 2.56 11.39
C VAL A 91 7.06 1.92 12.21
N ASP A 92 7.08 2.22 13.50
CA ASP A 92 8.05 1.76 14.48
C ASP A 92 7.44 0.58 15.27
N CYS A 93 7.46 -0.59 14.64
CA CYS A 93 6.64 -1.75 14.99
C CYS A 93 6.84 -2.22 16.43
N TYR A 94 8.09 -2.23 16.97
CA TYR A 94 8.34 -2.75 18.32
C TYR A 94 8.27 -1.68 19.41
N HIS A 95 8.11 -0.40 19.04
CA HIS A 95 7.62 0.62 19.96
C HIS A 95 6.09 0.77 19.91
N ASP A 96 5.40 -0.10 19.13
CA ASP A 96 3.94 -0.11 19.00
C ASP A 96 3.37 1.25 18.61
N GLN A 97 4.02 1.94 17.64
CA GLN A 97 3.65 3.30 17.23
C GLN A 97 3.84 3.57 15.75
N ILE A 98 3.11 4.57 15.28
CA ILE A 98 3.38 5.26 14.01
C ILE A 98 3.73 6.71 14.36
N ILE A 99 4.80 7.22 13.79
CA ILE A 99 5.24 8.60 13.94
C ILE A 99 5.25 9.31 12.59
N TYR A 100 5.12 10.64 12.60
CA TYR A 100 5.08 11.46 11.39
C TYR A 100 5.83 12.77 11.54
N HIS A 101 6.40 13.26 10.43
CA HIS A 101 7.11 14.54 10.33
C HIS A 101 7.14 15.04 8.88
N ASP A 102 7.36 16.33 8.67
CA ASP A 102 7.51 16.92 7.33
C ASP A 102 8.93 16.82 6.76
N ASN A 103 9.90 16.43 7.58
CA ASN A 103 11.28 16.22 7.15
C ASN A 103 11.82 14.87 7.66
N LEU A 104 12.12 13.97 6.70
CA LEU A 104 12.57 12.60 7.01
C LEU A 104 13.89 12.56 7.79
N THR A 105 14.75 13.57 7.70
CA THR A 105 16.11 13.56 8.29
C THR A 105 16.22 14.26 9.63
N ASP A 106 15.13 14.80 10.16
CA ASP A 106 15.14 15.44 11.47
C ASP A 106 15.22 14.39 12.61
N PRO A 107 15.79 14.76 13.77
CA PRO A 107 15.88 13.84 14.91
C PRO A 107 14.54 13.20 15.24
N LEU A 108 14.53 11.89 15.51
CA LEU A 108 13.29 11.14 15.77
C LEU A 108 12.47 11.71 16.92
N THR A 109 13.11 12.35 17.90
CA THR A 109 12.43 13.04 19.02
C THR A 109 11.65 14.29 18.61
N ASP A 110 11.88 14.83 17.41
CA ASP A 110 11.13 15.96 16.86
C ASP A 110 9.86 15.52 16.12
N TRP A 111 9.74 14.20 15.85
CA TRP A 111 8.56 13.63 15.20
C TRP A 111 7.36 13.63 16.15
N SER A 112 6.18 13.73 15.58
CA SER A 112 4.93 13.61 16.30
C SER A 112 4.43 12.17 16.25
N VAL A 113 3.77 11.71 17.31
CA VAL A 113 3.12 10.41 17.37
C VAL A 113 1.75 10.52 16.68
N LEU A 114 1.52 9.70 15.66
CA LEU A 114 0.21 9.53 15.04
C LEU A 114 -0.70 8.71 15.95
N THR A 115 -0.20 7.53 16.33
CA THR A 115 -0.84 6.63 17.30
C THR A 115 0.20 5.78 18.02
N ASN A 116 -0.08 5.45 19.26
CA ASN A 116 0.60 4.43 20.06
C ASN A 116 -0.41 3.49 20.75
N ASP A 117 -1.68 3.51 20.31
CA ASP A 117 -2.71 2.54 20.69
C ASP A 117 -2.82 1.47 19.60
N MET A 118 -1.72 0.77 19.38
CA MET A 118 -1.62 -0.33 18.44
C MET A 118 -0.61 -1.38 18.91
N SER A 119 -0.64 -2.56 18.32
CA SER A 119 0.34 -3.60 18.63
C SER A 119 0.89 -4.23 17.36
N LYS A 120 2.19 -4.05 17.14
CA LYS A 120 2.96 -4.62 16.02
C LYS A 120 2.37 -4.27 14.63
N GLY A 121 1.97 -3.02 14.44
CA GLY A 121 1.61 -2.53 13.10
C GLY A 121 2.79 -2.56 12.13
N HIS A 122 2.50 -2.69 10.85
CA HIS A 122 3.51 -2.87 9.82
C HIS A 122 3.48 -1.82 8.73
N VAL A 123 2.31 -1.30 8.36
CA VAL A 123 2.18 -0.34 7.27
C VAL A 123 1.15 0.75 7.56
N ILE A 124 1.34 1.89 6.92
CA ILE A 124 0.33 2.95 6.78
C ILE A 124 0.28 3.40 5.33
N VAL A 125 -0.92 3.47 4.76
CA VAL A 125 -1.16 3.79 3.36
C VAL A 125 -2.25 4.83 3.24
N SER A 126 -2.12 5.76 2.30
CA SER A 126 -3.11 6.81 2.04
C SER A 126 -3.47 6.89 0.56
N ASP A 127 -4.65 7.41 0.26
CA ASP A 127 -5.08 7.85 -1.07
C ASP A 127 -5.08 9.40 -1.19
N GLY A 128 -4.59 10.09 -0.15
CA GLY A 128 -4.61 11.55 -0.04
C GLY A 128 -5.82 12.09 0.72
N THR A 129 -6.84 11.27 0.99
CA THR A 129 -8.05 11.65 1.75
C THR A 129 -8.04 11.02 3.14
N VAL A 130 -7.80 9.73 3.19
CA VAL A 130 -7.75 8.93 4.42
C VAL A 130 -6.43 8.16 4.52
N TYR A 131 -6.09 7.75 5.72
CA TYR A 131 -4.91 6.97 6.02
C TYR A 131 -5.35 5.69 6.74
N LEU A 132 -4.97 4.54 6.21
CA LEU A 132 -5.25 3.24 6.80
C LEU A 132 -3.96 2.63 7.34
N ALA A 133 -3.99 2.17 8.59
CA ALA A 133 -2.92 1.42 9.22
C ALA A 133 -3.41 0.07 9.72
N ASP A 134 -2.57 -0.96 9.58
CA ASP A 134 -2.83 -2.24 10.22
C ASP A 134 -2.38 -2.22 11.69
N ASP A 135 -3.15 -2.88 12.51
CA ASP A 135 -2.85 -3.16 13.92
C ASP A 135 -2.85 -4.68 14.10
N THR A 136 -1.71 -5.27 13.77
CA THR A 136 -1.54 -6.70 13.48
C THR A 136 -1.96 -7.60 14.62
N GLU A 137 -1.44 -7.39 15.85
CA GLU A 137 -1.72 -8.29 16.98
C GLU A 137 -3.13 -8.10 17.55
N ASN A 138 -3.73 -6.93 17.32
CA ASN A 138 -5.09 -6.64 17.75
C ASN A 138 -6.14 -7.03 16.68
N ASN A 139 -5.73 -7.49 15.49
CA ASN A 139 -6.61 -7.81 14.37
C ASN A 139 -7.53 -6.63 13.99
N ARG A 140 -6.97 -5.42 13.94
CA ARG A 140 -7.70 -4.19 13.62
C ARG A 140 -7.14 -3.50 12.38
N VAL A 141 -7.95 -2.64 11.78
CA VAL A 141 -7.54 -1.60 10.84
C VAL A 141 -7.97 -0.26 11.40
N LEU A 142 -7.01 0.64 11.54
CA LEU A 142 -7.20 1.99 12.04
C LEU A 142 -7.31 2.95 10.86
N VAL A 143 -8.22 3.93 10.96
CA VAL A 143 -8.45 4.95 9.94
C VAL A 143 -8.20 6.32 10.51
N PHE A 144 -7.38 7.11 9.82
CA PHE A 144 -7.08 8.48 10.20
C PHE A 144 -7.47 9.44 9.09
N GLU A 145 -7.84 10.64 9.48
CA GLU A 145 -8.07 11.77 8.58
C GLU A 145 -7.19 12.95 8.98
N LYS A 146 -6.71 13.70 7.97
CA LYS A 146 -5.90 14.89 8.18
C LYS A 146 -6.79 16.13 8.29
N ALA A 147 -6.59 16.94 9.33
CA ALA A 147 -7.17 18.25 9.47
C ALA A 147 -6.09 19.27 9.84
N GLY A 148 -5.77 20.17 8.91
CA GLY A 148 -4.63 21.05 9.03
C GLY A 148 -3.31 20.28 9.00
N ASP A 149 -2.51 20.44 10.04
CA ASP A 149 -1.23 19.76 10.28
C ASP A 149 -1.35 18.52 11.19
N LYS A 150 -2.55 18.17 11.59
CA LYS A 150 -2.83 17.08 12.54
C LYS A 150 -3.58 15.93 11.88
N PHE A 151 -3.47 14.77 12.51
CA PHE A 151 -4.16 13.55 12.10
C PHE A 151 -5.06 13.08 13.24
N VAL A 152 -6.29 12.75 12.92
CA VAL A 152 -7.31 12.30 13.87
C VAL A 152 -7.69 10.87 13.52
N GLU A 153 -7.63 9.97 14.49
CA GLU A 153 -8.19 8.63 14.34
C GLU A 153 -9.71 8.70 14.34
N THR A 154 -10.33 8.37 13.21
CA THR A 154 -11.78 8.58 13.00
C THR A 154 -12.58 7.30 13.07
N GLN A 155 -11.99 6.17 12.69
CA GLN A 155 -12.67 4.88 12.66
C GLN A 155 -11.73 3.72 13.01
N VAL A 156 -12.31 2.66 13.57
CA VAL A 156 -11.64 1.38 13.79
C VAL A 156 -12.49 0.25 13.22
N PHE A 157 -11.87 -0.65 12.49
CA PHE A 157 -12.45 -1.92 12.07
C PHE A 157 -11.86 -3.05 12.91
N GLU A 158 -12.70 -3.70 13.67
CA GLU A 158 -12.33 -4.82 14.53
C GLU A 158 -12.47 -6.16 13.81
N ASN A 159 -11.77 -7.19 14.30
CA ASN A 159 -11.87 -8.57 13.80
C ASN A 159 -11.51 -8.72 12.32
N ILE A 160 -10.46 -8.05 11.89
CA ILE A 160 -9.93 -8.15 10.54
C ILE A 160 -9.00 -9.37 10.43
N GLY A 161 -9.61 -10.53 10.26
CA GLY A 161 -8.95 -11.81 10.07
C GLY A 161 -8.05 -12.25 11.22
N ASN A 162 -6.88 -12.76 10.87
CA ASN A 162 -5.84 -13.17 11.80
C ASN A 162 -4.51 -12.55 11.36
N ARG A 163 -4.10 -11.49 12.07
CA ARG A 163 -2.89 -10.70 11.80
C ARG A 163 -2.98 -9.95 10.45
N PRO A 164 -3.81 -8.90 10.30
CA PRO A 164 -3.70 -7.96 9.18
C PRO A 164 -2.27 -7.42 9.18
N HIS A 165 -1.59 -7.45 8.02
CA HIS A 165 -0.15 -7.26 8.00
C HIS A 165 0.34 -6.35 6.87
N TYR A 166 -0.43 -6.24 5.80
CA TYR A 166 -0.04 -5.42 4.66
C TYR A 166 -1.25 -4.77 4.02
N ILE A 167 -1.08 -3.49 3.67
CA ILE A 167 -2.09 -2.69 2.99
C ILE A 167 -1.50 -2.16 1.70
N GLN A 168 -2.28 -2.19 0.63
CA GLN A 168 -1.96 -1.50 -0.62
C GLN A 168 -3.21 -0.78 -1.14
N TYR A 169 -3.06 0.51 -1.47
CA TYR A 169 -4.06 1.25 -2.20
C TYR A 169 -3.91 1.02 -3.71
N GLU A 170 -5.02 0.78 -4.39
CA GLU A 170 -5.07 0.62 -5.84
C GLU A 170 -5.95 1.73 -6.43
N GLU A 171 -5.28 2.69 -7.09
CA GLU A 171 -5.88 3.94 -7.54
C GLU A 171 -7.01 3.73 -8.55
N SER A 172 -6.89 2.75 -9.47
CA SER A 172 -7.87 2.58 -10.56
C SER A 172 -9.24 2.11 -10.05
N SER A 173 -9.29 1.40 -8.93
CA SER A 173 -10.54 0.97 -8.27
C SER A 173 -10.90 1.81 -7.05
N GLY A 174 -10.00 2.68 -6.58
CA GLY A 174 -10.18 3.42 -5.32
C GLY A 174 -10.29 2.49 -4.11
N THR A 175 -9.56 1.36 -4.12
CA THR A 175 -9.68 0.32 -3.10
C THR A 175 -8.40 0.19 -2.30
N PHE A 176 -8.51 0.19 -0.98
CA PHE A 176 -7.48 -0.27 -0.08
C PHE A 176 -7.66 -1.77 0.14
N TYR A 177 -6.65 -2.53 -0.20
CA TYR A 177 -6.59 -3.97 0.02
C TYR A 177 -5.77 -4.24 1.27
N VAL A 178 -6.35 -4.98 2.21
CA VAL A 178 -5.69 -5.38 3.47
C VAL A 178 -5.59 -6.90 3.50
N TRP A 179 -4.38 -7.41 3.63
CA TRP A 179 -4.13 -8.85 3.70
C TRP A 179 -3.98 -9.30 5.15
N SER A 180 -4.75 -10.30 5.51
CA SER A 180 -4.61 -11.00 6.79
C SER A 180 -3.64 -12.17 6.65
N SER A 181 -2.48 -12.05 7.30
CA SER A 181 -1.30 -12.89 7.03
C SER A 181 -1.48 -14.37 7.34
N MET A 182 -2.44 -14.73 8.19
CA MET A 182 -2.64 -16.11 8.66
C MET A 182 -3.99 -16.72 8.29
N SER A 183 -4.96 -15.91 7.83
CA SER A 183 -6.30 -16.42 7.51
C SER A 183 -6.57 -16.62 6.02
N GLY A 184 -5.59 -16.25 5.17
CA GLY A 184 -5.79 -16.34 3.72
C GLY A 184 -6.84 -15.38 3.17
N GLU A 185 -7.16 -14.30 3.87
CA GLU A 185 -8.23 -13.37 3.55
C GLU A 185 -7.70 -12.02 3.09
N LEU A 186 -8.35 -11.48 2.05
CA LEU A 186 -8.14 -10.14 1.51
C LEU A 186 -9.38 -9.30 1.77
N TYR A 187 -9.22 -8.24 2.53
CA TYR A 187 -10.26 -7.30 2.91
C TYR A 187 -10.17 -6.08 1.99
N CYS A 188 -11.31 -5.66 1.41
CA CYS A 188 -11.40 -4.55 0.49
C CYS A 188 -12.13 -3.39 1.15
N PHE A 189 -11.43 -2.26 1.31
CA PHE A 189 -11.97 -1.05 1.91
C PHE A 189 -12.09 0.06 0.89
N GLN A 190 -13.17 0.82 0.95
CA GLN A 190 -13.43 1.96 0.08
C GLN A 190 -14.13 3.07 0.86
N HIS A 191 -13.96 4.30 0.42
CA HIS A 191 -14.79 5.43 0.78
C HIS A 191 -15.44 6.03 -0.47
N THR A 192 -16.42 6.88 -0.32
CA THR A 192 -17.03 7.59 -1.46
C THR A 192 -16.21 8.82 -1.84
N ARG A 193 -16.47 9.40 -3.00
CA ARG A 193 -15.83 10.65 -3.43
C ARG A 193 -16.26 11.86 -2.61
N THR A 194 -17.37 11.76 -1.89
CA THR A 194 -18.00 12.87 -1.17
C THR A 194 -17.96 12.69 0.36
N ASP A 195 -17.43 11.57 0.83
CA ASP A 195 -17.41 11.22 2.24
C ASP A 195 -16.14 10.41 2.51
N SER A 196 -15.30 10.83 3.42
CA SER A 196 -14.08 10.16 3.86
C SER A 196 -14.34 8.91 4.70
N ARG A 197 -15.59 8.68 5.12
CA ARG A 197 -15.95 7.50 5.89
C ARG A 197 -15.62 6.21 5.14
N MET A 198 -14.82 5.38 5.76
CA MET A 198 -14.41 4.09 5.21
C MET A 198 -15.44 3.00 5.43
N TYR A 199 -15.52 2.09 4.47
CA TYR A 199 -16.41 0.93 4.49
C TYR A 199 -15.64 -0.32 4.08
N LEU A 200 -15.80 -1.41 4.82
CA LEU A 200 -15.38 -2.74 4.39
C LEU A 200 -16.42 -3.27 3.37
N THR A 201 -16.04 -3.29 2.10
CA THR A 201 -16.98 -3.57 1.00
C THR A 201 -16.98 -5.03 0.59
N GLU A 202 -15.88 -5.75 0.78
CA GLU A 202 -15.75 -7.13 0.37
C GLU A 202 -14.68 -7.86 1.17
N ILE A 203 -14.88 -9.16 1.40
CA ILE A 203 -13.89 -10.08 1.93
C ILE A 203 -13.74 -11.22 0.92
N ARG A 204 -12.52 -11.47 0.47
CA ARG A 204 -12.16 -12.58 -0.44
C ARG A 204 -11.18 -13.50 0.25
N ARG A 205 -11.13 -14.76 -0.17
CA ARG A 205 -10.29 -15.76 0.49
C ARG A 205 -9.55 -16.64 -0.53
N ILE A 206 -8.34 -17.02 -0.18
CA ILE A 206 -7.58 -18.09 -0.83
C ILE A 206 -7.38 -19.20 0.20
N ASP A 207 -8.19 -20.27 0.13
CA ASP A 207 -8.14 -21.37 1.10
C ASP A 207 -6.77 -22.05 1.18
N ALA A 208 -6.02 -22.08 0.07
CA ALA A 208 -4.66 -22.61 0.03
C ALA A 208 -3.65 -21.79 0.85
N LEU A 209 -4.01 -20.59 1.30
CA LEU A 209 -3.19 -19.71 2.14
C LEU A 209 -3.70 -19.62 3.58
N ASP A 210 -4.75 -20.36 3.94
CA ASP A 210 -5.20 -20.45 5.33
C ASP A 210 -4.15 -21.17 6.20
N GLY A 211 -3.74 -20.52 7.28
CA GLY A 211 -2.66 -21.00 8.15
C GLY A 211 -1.24 -20.87 7.56
N VAL A 212 -1.10 -20.31 6.35
CA VAL A 212 0.20 -20.02 5.74
C VAL A 212 0.58 -18.57 6.02
N TYR A 213 1.76 -18.36 6.62
CA TYR A 213 2.20 -17.00 6.90
C TYR A 213 2.64 -16.30 5.61
N VAL A 214 1.84 -15.33 5.19
CA VAL A 214 2.09 -14.46 4.04
C VAL A 214 2.20 -13.03 4.53
N ARG A 215 3.39 -12.41 4.40
CA ARG A 215 3.65 -11.09 4.97
C ARG A 215 3.18 -9.93 4.12
N SER A 216 3.18 -10.09 2.80
CA SER A 216 2.74 -9.03 1.90
C SER A 216 2.25 -9.57 0.56
N PHE A 217 1.68 -8.68 -0.20
CA PHE A 217 1.29 -8.91 -1.59
C PHE A 217 1.67 -7.72 -2.46
N THR A 218 1.62 -7.91 -3.77
CA THR A 218 1.84 -6.84 -4.75
C THR A 218 0.78 -6.91 -5.84
N ILE A 219 0.12 -5.80 -6.11
CA ILE A 219 -0.84 -5.69 -7.22
C ILE A 219 -0.12 -5.20 -8.47
N ARG A 220 -0.33 -5.90 -9.58
CA ARG A 220 0.16 -5.50 -10.89
C ARG A 220 -0.89 -5.78 -11.97
N GLY A 221 -1.53 -4.72 -12.45
CA GLY A 221 -2.67 -4.83 -13.36
C GLY A 221 -3.80 -5.64 -12.74
N SER A 222 -4.29 -6.65 -13.43
CA SER A 222 -5.37 -7.54 -12.95
C SER A 222 -4.88 -8.71 -12.09
N SER A 223 -3.61 -8.72 -11.68
CA SER A 223 -3.03 -9.79 -10.86
C SER A 223 -2.56 -9.29 -9.51
N ILE A 224 -2.70 -10.16 -8.51
CA ILE A 224 -2.14 -10.00 -7.18
C ILE A 224 -1.12 -11.12 -6.94
N TYR A 225 0.02 -10.78 -6.35
CA TYR A 225 1.13 -11.70 -6.08
C TYR A 225 1.38 -11.76 -4.58
N PHE A 226 1.40 -12.97 -4.03
CA PHE A 226 1.65 -13.21 -2.62
C PHE A 226 3.03 -13.86 -2.43
N VAL A 227 3.82 -13.33 -1.50
CA VAL A 227 5.06 -13.97 -1.07
C VAL A 227 4.73 -14.93 0.08
N SER A 228 4.89 -16.21 -0.16
CA SER A 228 4.44 -17.26 0.77
C SER A 228 5.62 -17.92 1.48
N GLY A 229 5.48 -18.13 2.77
CA GLY A 229 6.41 -18.91 3.60
C GLY A 229 6.56 -20.38 3.20
N GLN A 230 5.84 -20.84 2.17
CA GLN A 230 5.96 -22.19 1.58
C GLN A 230 6.93 -22.25 0.40
N SER A 231 7.96 -21.41 0.35
CA SER A 231 8.96 -21.35 -0.72
C SER A 231 8.34 -21.15 -2.10
N GLN A 232 7.36 -20.26 -2.19
CA GLN A 232 6.68 -19.96 -3.46
C GLN A 232 6.11 -18.55 -3.51
N ILE A 233 6.01 -18.01 -4.72
CA ILE A 233 5.23 -16.81 -5.01
C ILE A 233 3.97 -17.24 -5.75
N ILE A 234 2.82 -16.83 -5.25
CA ILE A 234 1.51 -17.17 -5.81
C ILE A 234 0.97 -15.98 -6.57
N GLN A 235 0.66 -16.16 -7.85
CA GLN A 235 -0.05 -15.20 -8.67
C GLN A 235 -1.52 -15.59 -8.76
N ALA A 236 -2.41 -14.71 -8.33
CA ALA A 236 -3.85 -14.87 -8.46
C ALA A 236 -4.49 -13.74 -9.28
N ASP A 237 -5.72 -13.94 -9.69
CA ASP A 237 -6.55 -12.87 -10.24
C ASP A 237 -6.95 -11.90 -9.14
N LEU A 238 -6.75 -10.59 -9.33
CA LEU A 238 -7.06 -9.59 -8.30
C LEU A 238 -8.55 -9.59 -7.91
N LYS A 239 -9.44 -9.86 -8.87
CA LYS A 239 -10.89 -9.78 -8.64
C LYS A 239 -11.48 -11.05 -8.03
N THR A 240 -11.03 -12.23 -8.49
CA THR A 240 -11.61 -13.51 -8.08
C THR A 240 -10.77 -14.27 -7.06
N LEU A 241 -9.50 -13.89 -6.89
CA LEU A 241 -8.46 -14.60 -6.16
C LEU A 241 -8.20 -16.03 -6.66
N GLU A 242 -8.67 -16.38 -7.86
CA GLU A 242 -8.31 -17.63 -8.50
C GLU A 242 -6.80 -17.67 -8.77
N ILE A 243 -6.13 -18.74 -8.31
CA ILE A 243 -4.69 -18.92 -8.51
C ILE A 243 -4.43 -19.20 -9.99
N LYS A 244 -3.70 -18.30 -10.64
CA LYS A 244 -3.30 -18.40 -12.04
C LYS A 244 -1.98 -19.14 -12.21
N LYS A 245 -1.05 -18.93 -11.28
CA LYS A 245 0.30 -19.50 -11.37
C LYS A 245 0.99 -19.50 -10.01
N THR A 246 1.83 -20.50 -9.82
CA THR A 246 2.75 -20.58 -8.69
C THR A 246 4.18 -20.61 -9.22
N TYR A 247 5.05 -19.81 -8.60
CA TYR A 247 6.47 -19.76 -8.90
C TYR A 247 7.22 -20.33 -7.70
N PRO A 248 7.84 -21.51 -7.85
CA PRO A 248 8.67 -22.06 -6.78
C PRO A 248 9.92 -21.19 -6.60
N VAL A 249 10.43 -21.14 -5.38
CA VAL A 249 11.68 -20.46 -5.03
C VAL A 249 12.55 -21.40 -4.20
N PRO A 250 13.89 -21.18 -4.14
CA PRO A 250 14.76 -21.93 -3.23
C PRO A 250 14.27 -21.85 -1.79
N ASP A 251 14.40 -22.94 -1.03
CA ASP A 251 13.98 -23.02 0.39
C ASP A 251 14.63 -21.93 1.25
N ALA A 252 15.87 -21.56 0.96
CA ALA A 252 16.55 -20.44 1.63
C ALA A 252 15.82 -19.11 1.50
N LEU A 253 14.94 -18.95 0.51
CA LEU A 253 14.15 -17.74 0.27
C LEU A 253 12.74 -17.83 0.85
N ALA A 254 12.38 -18.89 1.56
CA ALA A 254 11.03 -19.08 2.12
C ALA A 254 10.60 -17.93 3.05
N GLY A 255 11.54 -17.28 3.71
CA GLY A 255 11.29 -16.11 4.56
C GLY A 255 11.06 -14.79 3.81
N MET A 256 10.60 -14.84 2.57
CA MET A 256 10.28 -13.63 1.80
C MET A 256 9.28 -12.74 2.55
N ILE A 257 9.59 -11.44 2.56
CA ILE A 257 8.74 -10.42 3.18
C ILE A 257 7.97 -9.65 2.11
N GLN A 258 8.66 -9.21 1.05
CA GLN A 258 8.06 -8.36 0.03
C GLN A 258 8.55 -8.73 -1.37
N LEU A 259 7.66 -8.62 -2.34
CA LEU A 259 7.94 -8.59 -3.77
C LEU A 259 7.69 -7.17 -4.28
N LEU A 260 8.73 -6.46 -4.69
CA LEU A 260 8.62 -5.10 -5.22
C LEU A 260 8.97 -5.07 -6.71
N PRO A 261 8.02 -4.73 -7.60
CA PRO A 261 8.33 -4.48 -9.00
C PRO A 261 9.26 -3.27 -9.17
N VAL A 262 10.31 -3.45 -9.95
CA VAL A 262 11.27 -2.39 -10.29
C VAL A 262 11.51 -2.38 -11.81
N PRO A 263 12.10 -1.32 -12.37
CA PRO A 263 12.44 -1.32 -13.78
C PRO A 263 13.32 -2.52 -14.16
N GLY A 264 12.79 -3.39 -15.03
CA GLY A 264 13.51 -4.57 -15.55
C GLY A 264 13.39 -5.84 -14.70
N GLY A 265 12.61 -5.84 -13.59
CA GLY A 265 12.46 -7.05 -12.77
C GLY A 265 11.77 -6.81 -11.43
N TYR A 266 12.29 -7.47 -10.41
CA TYR A 266 11.76 -7.44 -9.05
C TYR A 266 12.89 -7.39 -8.03
N LEU A 267 12.69 -6.59 -6.97
CA LEU A 267 13.41 -6.72 -5.71
C LEU A 267 12.57 -7.57 -4.75
N ILE A 268 13.22 -8.46 -4.01
CA ILE A 268 12.56 -9.29 -2.99
C ILE A 268 13.38 -9.18 -1.71
N THR A 269 12.72 -8.79 -0.61
CA THR A 269 13.33 -8.82 0.72
C THR A 269 13.05 -10.16 1.38
N VAL A 270 14.05 -10.72 2.05
CA VAL A 270 14.00 -12.03 2.72
C VAL A 270 14.57 -11.89 4.13
N SER A 271 13.90 -12.42 5.14
CA SER A 271 14.35 -12.31 6.54
C SER A 271 14.75 -13.65 7.18
N THR A 272 14.04 -14.74 6.87
CA THR A 272 14.28 -16.07 7.44
C THR A 272 14.03 -17.15 6.39
N ASP A 273 14.61 -18.33 6.57
CA ASP A 273 14.26 -19.51 5.78
C ASP A 273 12.94 -20.16 6.26
N ASN A 274 12.53 -21.25 5.62
CA ASN A 274 11.29 -21.95 5.91
C ASN A 274 11.30 -22.72 7.25
N THR A 275 12.47 -22.99 7.80
CA THR A 275 12.59 -23.68 9.11
C THR A 275 12.48 -22.70 10.26
N GLY A 276 12.78 -21.43 10.04
CA GLY A 276 12.89 -20.40 11.08
C GLY A 276 14.10 -20.56 12.00
N ASP A 277 14.90 -21.61 11.81
CA ASP A 277 16.05 -21.92 12.65
C ASP A 277 17.27 -21.07 12.30
N GLN A 278 17.36 -20.62 11.05
CA GLN A 278 18.42 -19.78 10.54
C GLN A 278 17.86 -18.49 9.99
N SER A 279 18.45 -17.38 10.39
CA SER A 279 18.19 -16.09 9.76
C SER A 279 18.98 -16.01 8.46
N TYR A 280 18.31 -16.18 7.35
CA TYR A 280 18.85 -15.82 6.04
C TYR A 280 18.21 -14.50 5.63
N ALA A 281 18.96 -13.42 5.78
CA ALA A 281 18.49 -12.08 5.46
C ALA A 281 19.20 -11.56 4.23
N THR A 282 18.43 -11.16 3.23
CA THR A 282 18.97 -10.61 1.98
C THR A 282 17.95 -9.73 1.26
N ILE A 283 18.46 -9.00 0.27
CA ILE A 283 17.66 -8.42 -0.80
C ILE A 283 18.17 -9.04 -2.09
N LEU A 284 17.27 -9.61 -2.85
CA LEU A 284 17.63 -10.18 -4.14
C LEU A 284 16.94 -9.42 -5.28
N TYR A 285 17.62 -9.41 -6.43
CA TYR A 285 17.06 -8.97 -7.70
C TYR A 285 16.91 -10.15 -8.65
N CYS A 286 15.73 -10.26 -9.31
CA CYS A 286 15.52 -11.17 -10.41
C CYS A 286 14.78 -10.48 -11.57
N GLU A 287 15.09 -10.86 -12.81
CA GLU A 287 14.43 -10.29 -13.99
C GLU A 287 13.02 -10.84 -14.16
N LYS A 288 12.85 -12.12 -13.88
CA LYS A 288 11.57 -12.84 -14.03
C LYS A 288 11.35 -13.76 -12.84
N LEU A 289 10.13 -13.84 -12.37
CA LEU A 289 9.77 -14.75 -11.26
C LEU A 289 10.04 -16.23 -11.62
N SER A 290 9.95 -16.59 -12.90
CA SER A 290 10.30 -17.95 -13.36
C SER A 290 11.76 -18.32 -13.13
N ASP A 291 12.66 -17.35 -13.08
CA ASP A 291 14.09 -17.59 -12.91
C ASP A 291 14.40 -18.12 -11.49
N LEU A 292 13.55 -17.79 -10.51
CA LEU A 292 13.68 -18.31 -9.15
C LEU A 292 13.43 -19.82 -9.03
N GLY A 293 12.72 -20.41 -9.99
CA GLY A 293 12.42 -21.85 -10.02
C GLY A 293 13.43 -22.67 -10.83
N GLU A 294 14.55 -22.10 -11.29
CA GLU A 294 15.58 -22.86 -12.00
C GLU A 294 16.19 -23.94 -11.09
N THR A 295 16.44 -25.12 -11.68
CA THR A 295 16.97 -26.28 -10.96
C THR A 295 18.38 -26.61 -11.39
N ASP A 296 19.16 -27.21 -10.48
CA ASP A 296 20.45 -27.81 -10.79
C ASP A 296 20.31 -29.20 -11.42
N ASP A 297 21.46 -29.83 -11.71
CA ASP A 297 21.52 -31.17 -12.32
C ASP A 297 20.92 -32.29 -11.42
N THR A 298 20.69 -32.02 -10.15
CA THR A 298 20.03 -32.94 -9.20
C THR A 298 18.53 -32.74 -9.15
N GLY A 299 17.99 -31.71 -9.80
CA GLY A 299 16.60 -31.31 -9.74
C GLY A 299 16.25 -30.44 -8.54
N LYS A 300 17.22 -30.00 -7.76
CA LYS A 300 17.02 -29.07 -6.64
C LYS A 300 16.80 -27.65 -7.19
N ILE A 301 15.83 -26.94 -6.63
CA ILE A 301 15.58 -25.55 -6.97
C ILE A 301 16.73 -24.69 -6.39
N VAL A 302 17.50 -24.07 -7.23
CA VAL A 302 18.62 -23.19 -6.86
C VAL A 302 18.33 -21.74 -7.20
N GLY A 303 17.45 -21.50 -8.18
CA GLY A 303 17.07 -20.18 -8.64
C GLY A 303 18.20 -19.42 -9.34
N ARG A 304 17.81 -18.47 -10.19
CA ARG A 304 18.75 -17.50 -10.76
C ARG A 304 18.35 -16.11 -10.33
N TYR A 305 19.14 -15.51 -9.48
CA TYR A 305 18.97 -14.17 -8.93
C TYR A 305 20.31 -13.55 -8.55
N GLU A 306 20.33 -12.27 -8.32
CA GLU A 306 21.46 -11.51 -7.83
C GLU A 306 21.22 -11.08 -6.38
N ASP A 307 22.15 -11.38 -5.48
CA ASP A 307 22.14 -10.85 -4.12
C ASP A 307 22.64 -9.41 -4.15
N VAL A 308 21.74 -8.47 -3.89
CA VAL A 308 22.02 -7.04 -3.89
C VAL A 308 22.11 -6.45 -2.48
N TYR A 309 22.02 -7.27 -1.44
CA TYR A 309 22.15 -6.81 -0.07
C TYR A 309 23.59 -6.42 0.28
N SER A 310 24.57 -6.92 -0.48
CA SER A 310 25.97 -6.54 -0.37
C SER A 310 26.26 -5.06 -0.67
N TYR A 311 25.33 -4.33 -1.29
CA TYR A 311 25.43 -2.87 -1.46
C TYR A 311 25.15 -2.10 -0.16
N PHE A 312 24.57 -2.74 0.85
CA PHE A 312 24.33 -2.20 2.20
C PHE A 312 25.39 -2.70 3.18
N VAL A 313 25.33 -2.27 4.44
CA VAL A 313 26.29 -2.72 5.46
C VAL A 313 26.22 -4.24 5.69
N GLY A 314 25.02 -4.81 5.57
CA GLY A 314 24.78 -6.23 5.81
C GLY A 314 24.69 -6.60 7.29
N GLY A 315 24.21 -7.81 7.56
CA GLY A 315 24.04 -8.35 8.92
C GLY A 315 22.75 -7.94 9.62
N GLY A 316 21.96 -7.07 9.01
CA GLY A 316 20.62 -6.71 9.47
C GLY A 316 19.54 -7.64 8.94
N THR A 317 18.33 -7.19 9.01
CA THR A 317 17.15 -7.90 8.48
C THR A 317 16.30 -6.89 7.69
N PRO A 318 16.48 -6.84 6.36
CA PRO A 318 15.67 -5.98 5.49
C PRO A 318 14.19 -6.33 5.63
N TYR A 319 13.34 -5.32 5.64
CA TYR A 319 11.91 -5.51 5.78
C TYR A 319 11.17 -5.02 4.52
N TYR A 320 10.53 -3.85 4.54
CA TYR A 320 9.87 -3.32 3.36
C TYR A 320 10.72 -2.28 2.64
N ILE A 321 10.59 -2.26 1.33
CA ILE A 321 11.13 -1.22 0.46
C ILE A 321 9.96 -0.42 -0.10
N THR A 322 9.98 0.89 0.09
CA THR A 322 9.00 1.82 -0.46
C THR A 322 9.67 2.72 -1.49
N ARG A 323 9.01 2.95 -2.62
CA ARG A 323 9.47 3.90 -3.61
C ARG A 323 8.74 5.23 -3.44
N LEU A 324 9.49 6.30 -3.15
CA LEU A 324 8.99 7.66 -3.04
C LEU A 324 9.67 8.51 -4.12
N GLY A 325 8.93 8.85 -5.17
CA GLY A 325 9.49 9.50 -6.36
C GLY A 325 10.53 8.58 -7.06
N ASP A 326 11.78 9.06 -7.16
CA ASP A 326 12.89 8.30 -7.76
C ASP A 326 13.79 7.62 -6.71
N THR A 327 13.49 7.78 -5.42
CA THR A 327 14.25 7.20 -4.32
C THR A 327 13.51 6.02 -3.72
N TYR A 328 14.25 4.99 -3.38
CA TYR A 328 13.77 3.84 -2.64
C TYR A 328 14.21 3.97 -1.19
N TYR A 329 13.33 3.65 -0.26
CA TYR A 329 13.60 3.60 1.16
C TYR A 329 13.38 2.18 1.65
N MET A 330 14.37 1.64 2.35
CA MET A 330 14.31 0.32 2.94
C MET A 330 14.35 0.45 4.46
N THR A 331 13.45 -0.23 5.12
CA THR A 331 13.52 -0.43 6.57
C THR A 331 14.29 -1.69 6.89
N GLU A 332 15.02 -1.66 7.98
CA GLU A 332 15.88 -2.75 8.42
C GLU A 332 15.97 -2.76 9.95
N HIS A 333 16.22 -3.92 10.55
CA HIS A 333 16.48 -4.00 11.98
C HIS A 333 17.71 -4.87 12.26
N ARG A 334 18.15 -4.90 13.53
CA ARG A 334 19.33 -5.60 14.09
C ARG A 334 20.67 -4.88 13.91
N ILE A 335 20.76 -3.80 13.17
CA ILE A 335 21.98 -3.01 13.08
C ILE A 335 21.72 -1.63 13.67
N PRO A 336 22.32 -1.27 14.81
CA PRO A 336 22.18 0.05 15.40
C PRO A 336 22.62 1.16 14.43
N GLY A 337 21.84 2.21 14.30
CA GLY A 337 22.11 3.35 13.42
C GLY A 337 21.92 3.06 11.91
N HIS A 338 21.32 1.92 11.59
CA HIS A 338 21.05 1.52 10.19
C HIS A 338 19.64 0.94 10.07
N SER A 339 18.67 1.69 10.56
CA SER A 339 17.26 1.23 10.60
C SER A 339 16.47 1.65 9.38
N VAL A 340 16.88 2.71 8.70
CA VAL A 340 16.28 3.21 7.47
C VAL A 340 17.38 3.58 6.49
N TRP A 341 17.28 3.04 5.27
CA TRP A 341 18.18 3.33 4.18
C TRP A 341 17.45 4.06 3.06
N SER A 342 18.16 4.93 2.35
CA SER A 342 17.75 5.45 1.06
C SER A 342 18.71 4.96 -0.02
N PHE A 343 18.18 4.67 -1.21
CA PHE A 343 18.99 4.26 -2.37
C PHE A 343 18.27 4.56 -3.69
N GLN A 344 18.99 4.45 -4.78
CA GLN A 344 18.44 4.48 -6.13
C GLN A 344 18.62 3.13 -6.81
N PHE A 345 17.67 2.77 -7.66
CA PHE A 345 17.72 1.56 -8.47
C PHE A 345 17.54 1.90 -9.94
N SER A 346 18.59 1.69 -10.73
CA SER A 346 18.56 1.91 -12.17
C SER A 346 19.51 0.96 -12.87
N ASN A 347 19.22 0.58 -14.12
CA ASN A 347 20.05 -0.34 -14.89
C ASN A 347 20.38 -1.64 -14.14
N LYS A 348 19.44 -2.16 -13.36
CA LYS A 348 19.56 -3.36 -12.50
C LYS A 348 20.60 -3.23 -11.38
N GLN A 349 20.97 -2.03 -11.00
CA GLN A 349 21.96 -1.75 -9.97
C GLN A 349 21.41 -0.85 -8.89
N ILE A 350 21.84 -1.13 -7.67
CA ILE A 350 21.63 -0.26 -6.51
C ILE A 350 22.78 0.74 -6.46
N THR A 351 22.45 2.01 -6.29
CA THR A 351 23.41 3.12 -6.20
C THR A 351 22.95 4.13 -5.15
N ASN A 352 23.85 5.03 -4.76
CA ASN A 352 23.55 6.13 -3.82
C ASN A 352 22.95 5.63 -2.50
N VAL A 353 23.50 4.55 -1.96
CA VAL A 353 23.06 3.98 -0.68
C VAL A 353 23.48 4.89 0.46
N GLN A 354 22.54 5.31 1.29
CA GLN A 354 22.78 6.16 2.46
C GLN A 354 21.94 5.68 3.64
N ALA A 355 22.51 5.64 4.83
CA ALA A 355 21.73 5.48 6.05
C ALA A 355 21.00 6.79 6.36
N VAL A 356 19.71 6.68 6.69
CA VAL A 356 18.85 7.80 7.09
C VAL A 356 18.73 7.82 8.62
N TYR A 357 18.51 6.65 9.23
CA TYR A 357 18.47 6.41 10.66
C TYR A 357 19.21 5.14 11.03
#